data_a8dd092924b6da470763e6eaf292212a
#
_entry.id   a8dd092924b6da470763e6eaf292212a
#
_cell.length_a   1.000
_cell.length_b   1.000
_cell.length_c   1.000
_cell.angle_alpha   90.00
_cell.angle_beta   90.00
_cell.angle_gamma   90.00
#
_symmetry.space_group_name_H-M   'P 1'
#
loop_
_entity.id
_entity.type
_entity.pdbx_description
1 polymer ?
#
loop_
_entity_poly.entity_id
_entity_poly.type
_entity_poly.pdbx_seq_one_letter_code
_entity_poly.pdbx_strand_id
1 'polypeptide(L)'
;MENRIEKRIELKAPVARVWRALTDYREFGAWFRVKLEGPFAVGQVSRGHMTYPGYEHVVWEAAIERMEPERLFSFRWPQIPRLDKVEYSPDYTESPRTLVEFRLEATAAGTLLTVTESGFESVPADWRLEAVQRNAGGWEQQLKNIEGYVTQGS
;
A
#
# COMPACT_ATOMS: atom_id res chain seq x y z
N MET A 1 -15.55 -16.25 -6.22
CA MET A 1 -14.15 -15.84 -6.09
C MET A 1 -14.09 -14.40 -5.62
N GLU A 2 -13.29 -14.14 -4.63
CA GLU A 2 -13.09 -12.80 -4.12
C GLU A 2 -12.19 -12.00 -5.05
N ASN A 3 -12.71 -10.87 -5.56
CA ASN A 3 -11.90 -9.91 -6.33
C ASN A 3 -11.55 -8.68 -5.49
N ARG A 4 -11.56 -8.85 -4.17
CA ARG A 4 -11.34 -7.77 -3.23
C ARG A 4 -10.62 -8.31 -1.99
N ILE A 5 -9.71 -7.51 -1.47
CA ILE A 5 -9.02 -7.83 -0.22
C ILE A 5 -9.47 -6.82 0.83
N GLU A 6 -9.75 -7.29 2.04
CA GLU A 6 -10.00 -6.42 3.18
C GLU A 6 -9.26 -6.99 4.38
N LYS A 7 -8.40 -6.19 4.99
CA LYS A 7 -7.66 -6.56 6.19
C LYS A 7 -7.78 -5.44 7.21
N ARG A 8 -7.86 -5.81 8.49
CA ARG A 8 -8.02 -4.84 9.58
C ARG A 8 -7.02 -5.12 10.68
N ILE A 9 -6.61 -4.05 11.35
CA ILE A 9 -5.76 -4.16 12.53
C ILE A 9 -6.10 -3.00 13.47
N GLU A 10 -6.16 -3.29 14.77
CA GLU A 10 -6.28 -2.23 15.78
C GLU A 10 -4.87 -1.87 16.24
N LEU A 11 -4.53 -0.59 16.08
CA LEU A 11 -3.19 -0.08 16.42
C LEU A 11 -3.27 0.71 17.71
N LYS A 12 -2.34 0.45 18.63
CA LYS A 12 -2.26 1.18 19.90
C LYS A 12 -1.51 2.49 19.70
N ALA A 13 -2.07 3.35 18.85
CA ALA A 13 -1.53 4.66 18.55
C ALA A 13 -2.69 5.56 18.12
N PRO A 14 -2.62 6.87 18.42
CA PRO A 14 -3.70 7.78 18.05
C PRO A 14 -3.82 7.93 16.55
N VAL A 15 -5.01 8.32 16.08
CA VAL A 15 -5.31 8.46 14.66
C VAL A 15 -4.31 9.39 13.96
N ALA A 16 -3.94 10.51 14.60
CA ALA A 16 -2.98 11.44 14.02
C ALA A 16 -1.62 10.79 13.77
N ARG A 17 -1.19 9.90 14.66
CA ARG A 17 0.08 9.18 14.50
C ARG A 17 0.04 8.21 13.35
N VAL A 18 -1.07 7.45 13.24
CA VAL A 18 -1.26 6.49 12.16
C VAL A 18 -1.38 7.21 10.82
N TRP A 19 -2.12 8.31 10.79
CA TRP A 19 -2.26 9.14 9.58
C TRP A 19 -0.90 9.61 9.07
N ARG A 20 -0.05 10.08 9.95
CA ARG A 20 1.30 10.52 9.57
C ARG A 20 2.13 9.37 9.01
N ALA A 21 2.03 8.19 9.61
CA ALA A 21 2.75 7.01 9.10
C ALA A 21 2.29 6.62 7.69
N LEU A 22 1.02 6.86 7.37
CA LEU A 22 0.47 6.55 6.04
C LEU A 22 0.82 7.63 5.00
N THR A 23 0.82 8.89 5.39
CA THR A 23 0.83 9.99 4.42
C THR A 23 2.14 10.77 4.35
N ASP A 24 2.99 10.69 5.36
CA ASP A 24 4.34 11.21 5.26
C ASP A 24 5.16 10.22 4.45
N TYR A 25 5.69 10.66 3.30
CA TYR A 25 6.34 9.73 2.37
C TYR A 25 7.58 9.05 2.96
N ARG A 26 8.27 9.71 3.88
CA ARG A 26 9.44 9.12 4.53
C ARG A 26 9.04 8.06 5.53
N GLU A 27 7.97 8.32 6.29
CA GLU A 27 7.46 7.35 7.26
C GLU A 27 6.83 6.15 6.55
N PHE A 28 6.00 6.41 5.53
CA PHE A 28 5.44 5.34 4.71
C PHE A 28 6.57 4.46 4.15
N GLY A 29 7.60 5.08 3.61
CA GLY A 29 8.73 4.34 3.05
C GLY A 29 9.44 3.48 4.09
N ALA A 30 9.52 3.96 5.33
CA ALA A 30 10.20 3.21 6.39
C ALA A 30 9.50 1.90 6.72
N TRP A 31 8.17 1.92 6.89
CA TRP A 31 7.47 0.67 7.25
C TRP A 31 7.07 -0.16 6.04
N PHE A 32 6.77 0.47 4.93
CA PHE A 32 6.40 -0.24 3.70
C PHE A 32 7.61 -0.85 2.99
N ARG A 33 8.81 -0.35 3.30
CA ARG A 33 10.07 -0.77 2.67
C ARG A 33 10.17 -0.31 1.24
N VAL A 34 9.94 0.98 1.04
CA VAL A 34 10.10 1.63 -0.26
C VAL A 34 10.79 2.98 -0.05
N LYS A 35 11.71 3.31 -0.95
CA LYS A 35 12.35 4.63 -0.94
C LYS A 35 11.64 5.50 -1.98
N LEU A 36 10.85 6.44 -1.51
CA LEU A 36 10.06 7.31 -2.37
C LEU A 36 10.83 8.57 -2.74
N GLU A 37 10.54 9.09 -3.93
CA GLU A 37 11.24 10.24 -4.49
C GLU A 37 10.77 11.58 -3.93
N GLY A 38 9.56 11.65 -3.39
CA GLY A 38 9.01 12.89 -2.84
C GLY A 38 7.64 12.69 -2.22
N PRO A 39 7.04 13.77 -1.71
CA PRO A 39 5.77 13.71 -1.00
C PRO A 39 4.61 13.25 -1.84
N PHE A 40 3.62 12.63 -1.18
CA PHE A 40 2.35 12.31 -1.81
C PHE A 40 1.53 13.59 -2.03
N ALA A 41 0.90 13.68 -3.19
CA ALA A 41 -0.02 14.76 -3.49
C ALA A 41 -1.17 14.25 -4.35
N VAL A 42 -2.39 14.62 -4.03
CA VAL A 42 -3.58 14.19 -4.77
C VAL A 42 -3.44 14.60 -6.24
N GLY A 43 -3.74 13.66 -7.13
CA GLY A 43 -3.63 13.87 -8.57
C GLY A 43 -2.23 13.66 -9.13
N GLN A 44 -1.25 13.34 -8.29
CA GLN A 44 0.12 13.12 -8.73
C GLN A 44 0.49 11.63 -8.63
N VAL A 45 1.47 11.22 -9.43
CA VAL A 45 2.02 9.88 -9.37
C VAL A 45 3.24 9.90 -8.46
N SER A 46 3.23 9.00 -7.46
CA SER A 46 4.36 8.82 -6.56
C SER A 46 5.21 7.65 -7.05
N ARG A 47 6.53 7.79 -7.01
CA ARG A 47 7.46 6.76 -7.47
C ARG A 47 8.58 6.52 -6.49
N GLY A 48 9.07 5.30 -6.49
CA GLY A 48 10.21 4.93 -5.68
C GLY A 48 10.70 3.53 -6.03
N HIS A 49 11.60 3.03 -5.20
CA HIS A 49 12.15 1.68 -5.36
C HIS A 49 11.97 0.90 -4.08
N MET A 50 11.67 -0.39 -4.21
CA MET A 50 11.58 -1.25 -3.03
C MET A 50 12.95 -1.33 -2.35
N THR A 51 12.93 -1.50 -1.02
CA THR A 51 14.17 -1.63 -0.25
C THR A 51 14.35 -3.01 0.37
N TYR A 52 13.46 -3.97 0.08
CA TYR A 52 13.67 -5.35 0.48
C TYR A 52 14.89 -5.91 -0.25
N PRO A 53 15.79 -6.61 0.46
CA PRO A 53 16.96 -7.24 -0.18
C PRO A 53 16.54 -8.16 -1.32
N GLY A 54 17.14 -7.95 -2.49
CA GLY A 54 16.81 -8.71 -3.70
C GLY A 54 15.70 -8.10 -4.55
N TYR A 55 15.01 -7.07 -4.06
CA TYR A 55 13.92 -6.43 -4.78
C TYR A 55 14.15 -4.96 -5.08
N GLU A 56 15.39 -4.49 -4.90
CA GLU A 56 15.73 -3.06 -5.08
C GLU A 56 15.53 -2.57 -6.52
N HIS A 57 15.47 -3.48 -7.47
CA HIS A 57 15.22 -3.17 -8.88
C HIS A 57 13.73 -2.94 -9.16
N VAL A 58 12.85 -3.30 -8.22
CA VAL A 58 11.41 -3.18 -8.43
C VAL A 58 10.98 -1.74 -8.19
N VAL A 59 10.40 -1.13 -9.22
CA VAL A 59 9.85 0.23 -9.14
C VAL A 59 8.48 0.16 -8.50
N TRP A 60 8.25 1.04 -7.51
CA TRP A 60 6.95 1.25 -6.89
C TRP A 60 6.35 2.52 -7.49
N GLU A 61 5.10 2.44 -7.93
CA GLU A 61 4.41 3.58 -8.52
C GLU A 61 2.96 3.57 -8.09
N ALA A 62 2.43 4.74 -7.71
CA ALA A 62 1.03 4.86 -7.32
C ALA A 62 0.50 6.24 -7.69
N ALA A 63 -0.71 6.26 -8.25
CA ALA A 63 -1.44 7.49 -8.53
C ALA A 63 -2.30 7.83 -7.32
N ILE A 64 -1.97 8.92 -6.64
CA ILE A 64 -2.64 9.31 -5.39
C ILE A 64 -4.01 9.90 -5.70
N GLU A 65 -5.07 9.32 -5.14
CA GLU A 65 -6.44 9.75 -5.41
C GLU A 65 -7.06 10.58 -4.30
N ARG A 66 -6.94 10.15 -3.04
CA ARG A 66 -7.58 10.84 -1.92
C ARG A 66 -6.64 10.93 -0.73
N MET A 67 -6.69 12.07 -0.07
CA MET A 67 -5.99 12.31 1.20
C MET A 67 -6.95 13.12 2.08
N GLU A 68 -7.91 12.42 2.71
CA GLU A 68 -8.88 13.04 3.62
C GLU A 68 -8.32 12.91 5.05
N PRO A 69 -7.86 13.99 5.67
CA PRO A 69 -7.08 13.91 6.90
C PRO A 69 -7.72 13.04 7.97
N GLU A 70 -6.93 12.10 8.47
CA GLU A 70 -7.26 11.18 9.55
C GLU A 70 -8.44 10.25 9.27
N ARG A 71 -8.84 10.14 7.99
CA ARG A 71 -9.97 9.30 7.58
C ARG A 71 -9.66 8.34 6.47
N LEU A 72 -9.12 8.85 5.34
CA LEU A 72 -8.96 8.05 4.13
C LEU A 72 -7.74 8.49 3.34
N PHE A 73 -6.88 7.53 3.04
CA PHE A 73 -5.78 7.68 2.10
C PHE A 73 -5.93 6.61 1.03
N SER A 74 -5.99 7.00 -0.23
CA SER A 74 -6.17 6.04 -1.30
C SER A 74 -5.31 6.34 -2.51
N PHE A 75 -4.94 5.28 -3.22
CA PHE A 75 -4.17 5.37 -4.46
C PHE A 75 -4.47 4.18 -5.36
N ARG A 76 -4.16 4.34 -6.65
CA ARG A 76 -4.21 3.24 -7.61
C ARG A 76 -2.79 2.88 -8.00
N TRP A 77 -2.51 1.59 -8.02
CA TRP A 77 -1.19 1.12 -8.43
C TRP A 77 -1.31 -0.02 -9.43
N PRO A 78 -0.26 -0.22 -10.26
CA PRO A 78 -0.30 -1.24 -11.29
C PRO A 78 -0.11 -2.63 -10.70
N GLN A 79 -0.70 -3.62 -11.36
CA GLN A 79 -0.48 -5.03 -11.07
C GLN A 79 0.43 -5.60 -12.15
N ILE A 80 1.36 -6.44 -11.75
CA ILE A 80 2.27 -7.14 -12.66
C ILE A 80 2.23 -8.64 -12.38
N PRO A 81 2.39 -9.48 -13.43
CA PRO A 81 2.25 -10.92 -13.26
C PRO A 81 3.27 -11.54 -12.31
N ARG A 82 4.52 -11.09 -12.34
CA ARG A 82 5.59 -11.69 -11.54
C ARG A 82 6.64 -10.66 -11.16
N LEU A 83 6.86 -10.51 -9.86
CA LEU A 83 7.87 -9.60 -9.35
C LEU A 83 9.29 -10.16 -9.48
N ASP A 84 9.43 -11.48 -9.39
CA ASP A 84 10.73 -12.15 -9.42
C ASP A 84 11.39 -12.16 -10.80
N LYS A 85 10.65 -11.78 -11.84
CA LYS A 85 11.16 -11.75 -13.21
C LYS A 85 11.29 -10.34 -13.78
N VAL A 86 11.33 -9.34 -12.93
CA VAL A 86 11.44 -7.97 -13.40
C VAL A 86 12.90 -7.70 -13.77
N GLU A 87 13.19 -7.76 -15.07
CA GLU A 87 14.52 -7.48 -15.61
C GLU A 87 14.55 -6.14 -16.33
N TYR A 88 13.58 -5.29 -16.07
CA TYR A 88 13.34 -4.12 -16.87
C TYR A 88 12.87 -2.96 -16.00
N SER A 89 12.97 -1.78 -16.58
CA SER A 89 12.33 -0.61 -16.01
C SER A 89 10.88 -0.68 -16.48
N PRO A 90 9.94 -1.03 -15.62
CA PRO A 90 8.58 -1.32 -16.08
C PRO A 90 7.87 -0.07 -16.56
N ASP A 91 7.16 -0.22 -17.67
CA ASP A 91 6.22 0.77 -18.15
C ASP A 91 4.84 0.33 -17.67
N TYR A 92 4.31 1.04 -16.68
CA TYR A 92 3.05 0.68 -16.07
C TYR A 92 1.83 1.26 -16.76
N THR A 93 1.99 1.96 -17.89
CA THR A 93 0.87 2.62 -18.55
C THR A 93 -0.20 1.65 -19.04
N GLU A 94 0.22 0.46 -19.47
CA GLU A 94 -0.69 -0.58 -19.96
C GLU A 94 -1.07 -1.62 -18.90
N SER A 95 -0.52 -1.49 -17.70
CA SER A 95 -0.80 -2.45 -16.64
C SER A 95 -2.18 -2.25 -16.05
N PRO A 96 -2.89 -3.33 -15.70
CA PRO A 96 -4.13 -3.19 -14.94
C PRO A 96 -3.84 -2.56 -13.58
N ARG A 97 -4.78 -1.79 -13.06
CA ARG A 97 -4.60 -1.10 -11.79
C ARG A 97 -5.66 -1.51 -10.80
N THR A 98 -5.26 -1.59 -9.54
CA THR A 98 -6.18 -1.81 -8.43
C THR A 98 -6.20 -0.56 -7.56
N LEU A 99 -7.28 -0.42 -6.79
CA LEU A 99 -7.47 0.69 -5.86
C LEU A 99 -7.17 0.22 -4.46
N VAL A 100 -6.27 0.92 -3.79
CA VAL A 100 -5.95 0.68 -2.38
C VAL A 100 -6.54 1.82 -1.56
N GLU A 101 -7.26 1.46 -0.49
CA GLU A 101 -7.86 2.44 0.42
C GLU A 101 -7.48 2.09 1.86
N PHE A 102 -6.90 3.06 2.56
CA PHE A 102 -6.65 2.96 3.99
C PHE A 102 -7.67 3.82 4.71
N ARG A 103 -8.50 3.20 5.54
CA ARG A 103 -9.49 3.91 6.35
C ARG A 103 -9.10 3.85 7.81
N LEU A 104 -9.25 4.97 8.49
CA LEU A 104 -8.90 5.11 9.89
C LEU A 104 -10.14 5.45 10.70
N GLU A 105 -10.24 4.83 11.88
CA GLU A 105 -11.35 5.03 12.79
C GLU A 105 -10.79 5.04 14.21
N ALA A 106 -11.11 6.07 14.98
CA ALA A 106 -10.68 6.14 16.37
C ALA A 106 -11.37 5.07 17.20
N THR A 107 -10.62 4.39 18.07
CA THR A 107 -11.14 3.40 18.99
C THR A 107 -10.70 3.73 20.40
N ALA A 108 -11.26 3.00 21.40
CA ALA A 108 -10.85 3.21 22.79
C ALA A 108 -9.36 2.92 23.00
N ALA A 109 -8.80 1.97 22.25
CA ALA A 109 -7.38 1.57 22.37
C ALA A 109 -6.45 2.36 21.46
N GLY A 110 -6.98 3.05 20.46
CA GLY A 110 -6.15 3.80 19.51
C GLY A 110 -6.85 3.99 18.18
N THR A 111 -6.46 3.22 17.17
CA THR A 111 -6.96 3.37 15.80
C THR A 111 -7.27 2.01 15.18
N LEU A 112 -8.46 1.87 14.61
CA LEU A 112 -8.74 0.75 13.72
C LEU A 112 -8.33 1.17 12.31
N LEU A 113 -7.37 0.46 11.75
CA LEU A 113 -6.92 0.66 10.38
C LEU A 113 -7.48 -0.46 9.51
N THR A 114 -8.19 -0.08 8.46
CA THR A 114 -8.71 -1.03 7.47
C THR A 114 -8.06 -0.73 6.13
N VAL A 115 -7.43 -1.74 5.53
CA VAL A 115 -6.93 -1.64 4.17
C VAL A 115 -7.82 -2.48 3.27
N THR A 116 -8.26 -1.89 2.16
CA THR A 116 -8.99 -2.62 1.12
C THR A 116 -8.26 -2.45 -0.20
N GLU A 117 -8.23 -3.52 -0.98
CA GLU A 117 -7.74 -3.45 -2.34
C GLU A 117 -8.81 -4.05 -3.24
N SER A 118 -9.22 -3.30 -4.24
CA SER A 118 -10.33 -3.67 -5.14
C SER A 118 -9.95 -3.37 -6.58
N GLY A 119 -10.78 -3.85 -7.53
CA GLY A 119 -10.51 -3.63 -8.94
C GLY A 119 -9.73 -4.76 -9.59
N PHE A 120 -9.63 -5.92 -8.93
CA PHE A 120 -8.90 -7.06 -9.49
C PHE A 120 -9.56 -7.63 -10.74
N GLU A 121 -10.82 -7.28 -11.00
CA GLU A 121 -11.49 -7.69 -12.24
C GLU A 121 -10.81 -7.08 -13.48
N SER A 122 -10.01 -6.04 -13.32
CA SER A 122 -9.20 -5.49 -14.42
C SER A 122 -7.97 -6.34 -14.72
N VAL A 123 -7.59 -7.23 -13.81
CA VAL A 123 -6.46 -8.13 -14.00
C VAL A 123 -6.89 -9.30 -14.88
N PRO A 124 -6.08 -9.70 -15.89
CA PRO A 124 -6.42 -10.84 -16.71
C PRO A 124 -6.74 -12.09 -15.89
N ALA A 125 -7.76 -12.84 -16.33
CA ALA A 125 -8.28 -13.97 -15.55
C ALA A 125 -7.23 -15.05 -15.29
N ASP A 126 -6.27 -15.22 -16.19
CA ASP A 126 -5.27 -16.29 -16.09
C ASP A 126 -4.28 -16.09 -14.93
N TRP A 127 -4.11 -14.86 -14.42
CA TRP A 127 -3.24 -14.63 -13.25
C TRP A 127 -3.92 -13.80 -12.15
N ARG A 128 -5.23 -13.57 -12.26
CA ARG A 128 -5.97 -12.76 -11.27
C ARG A 128 -5.94 -13.38 -9.88
N LEU A 129 -6.18 -14.68 -9.77
CA LEU A 129 -6.18 -15.35 -8.47
C LEU A 129 -4.82 -15.23 -7.78
N GLU A 130 -3.74 -15.43 -8.53
CA GLU A 130 -2.39 -15.27 -8.00
C GLU A 130 -2.15 -13.86 -7.48
N ALA A 131 -2.61 -12.85 -8.23
CA ALA A 131 -2.47 -11.46 -7.81
C ALA A 131 -3.20 -11.19 -6.50
N VAL A 132 -4.44 -11.67 -6.37
CA VAL A 132 -5.22 -11.52 -5.13
C VAL A 132 -4.51 -12.20 -3.96
N GLN A 133 -4.08 -13.43 -4.13
CA GLN A 133 -3.41 -14.18 -3.06
C GLN A 133 -2.09 -13.56 -2.65
N ARG A 134 -1.29 -13.13 -3.62
CA ARG A 134 -0.01 -12.47 -3.35
C ARG A 134 -0.22 -11.18 -2.56
N ASN A 135 -1.17 -10.35 -3.00
CA ASN A 135 -1.41 -9.06 -2.36
C ASN A 135 -2.04 -9.23 -0.99
N ALA A 136 -2.93 -10.24 -0.81
CA ALA A 136 -3.49 -10.52 0.51
C ALA A 136 -2.39 -10.87 1.52
N GLY A 137 -1.45 -11.73 1.14
CA GLY A 137 -0.31 -12.05 2.00
C GLY A 137 0.59 -10.85 2.25
N GLY A 138 0.77 -10.02 1.21
CA GLY A 138 1.55 -8.79 1.34
C GLY A 138 0.92 -7.81 2.34
N TRP A 139 -0.39 -7.64 2.30
CA TRP A 139 -1.08 -6.75 3.23
C TRP A 139 -1.00 -7.26 4.67
N GLU A 140 -1.08 -8.57 4.89
CA GLU A 140 -0.88 -9.11 6.23
C GLU A 140 0.48 -8.72 6.79
N GLN A 141 1.53 -8.82 5.98
CA GLN A 141 2.88 -8.43 6.40
C GLN A 141 2.99 -6.93 6.60
N GLN A 142 2.41 -6.13 5.71
CA GLN A 142 2.48 -4.67 5.80
C GLN A 142 1.73 -4.13 7.03
N LEU A 143 0.63 -4.77 7.41
CA LEU A 143 -0.07 -4.36 8.63
C LEU A 143 0.79 -4.64 9.87
N LYS A 144 1.55 -5.72 9.89
CA LYS A 144 2.50 -5.97 10.97
C LYS A 144 3.63 -4.94 10.97
N ASN A 145 4.08 -4.54 9.79
CA ASN A 145 5.13 -3.54 9.66
C ASN A 145 4.69 -2.19 10.21
N ILE A 146 3.49 -1.72 9.84
CA ILE A 146 3.02 -0.44 10.35
C ILE A 146 2.73 -0.51 11.85
N GLU A 147 2.23 -1.64 12.35
CA GLU A 147 2.02 -1.83 13.78
C GLU A 147 3.33 -1.65 14.55
N GLY A 148 4.37 -2.34 14.12
CA GLY A 148 5.68 -2.20 14.76
C GLY A 148 6.20 -0.77 14.70
N TYR A 149 5.97 -0.11 13.58
CA TYR A 149 6.47 1.24 13.37
C TYR A 149 5.78 2.28 14.26
N VAL A 150 4.44 2.27 14.32
CA VAL A 150 3.69 3.29 15.06
C VAL A 150 3.68 3.06 16.56
N THR A 151 3.99 1.86 17.03
CA THR A 151 4.03 1.54 18.45
C THR A 151 5.42 1.63 19.04
N GLN A 152 6.46 1.77 18.22
CA GLN A 152 7.83 1.92 18.70
C GLN A 152 8.14 3.39 18.97
N GLY A 153 8.79 3.64 20.13
CA GLY A 153 9.46 4.89 20.40
C GLY A 153 8.64 6.14 20.23
N SER A 154 7.40 6.02 20.43
CA SER A 154 6.52 7.18 20.35
C SER A 154 6.93 8.25 21.33
#